data_c6e8202071a52faf443d0aada2b25334
#
_entry.id   c6e8202071a52faf443d0aada2b25334
#
_cell.length_a   1.000
_cell.length_b   1.000
_cell.length_c   1.000
_cell.angle_alpha   90.00
_cell.angle_beta   90.00
_cell.angle_gamma   90.00
#
_symmetry.space_group_name_H-M   'P 1'
#
loop_
_entity.id
_entity.type
_entity.pdbx_description
1 polymer ?
#
loop_
_entity_poly.entity_id
_entity_poly.type
_entity_poly.pdbx_seq_one_letter_code
_entity_poly.pdbx_strand_id
1 'polypeptide(L)'
;KVGETISQVKEQLEADLGRELTEVCIAAAGRVLRTVTTYVEHSFESDREITQEDVYSLCTMGVEKAYEEFQNSNTDTDMKFYCVGYTAMRYYMNGYQIGNLEGHKAKNIAVDLIATFLPDDVVDGLYKAVELAGLHVANLTLEPIAAIQVAIPEKFRMLNMALVDVGAGTSDISITKEGTITAYGMIPVAGDSLTDILVQHCLVEFEVAEQIKRKCRTQETIEYEDIMGLPQTIKASEVLELLDPEIERMTQLVSDTIKELNGDKPVSAVFVVGGGGMVPGYTEKLAEKLGIVKERVAIRGQEVMQTITFELENARKDAMMVTPIGICLSYYVQSNNFIFVEFNGERVKLYDNGKLSVTDAAMQMQF
;
A
#
# COMPACT_ATOMS: atom_id res chain seq x y z
N LYS A 1 -4.36 -9.51 -21.01
CA LYS A 1 -3.97 -10.46 -19.93
C LYS A 1 -4.46 -10.01 -18.55
N VAL A 2 -4.05 -8.82 -18.02
CA VAL A 2 -4.51 -8.36 -16.68
C VAL A 2 -6.03 -8.21 -16.63
N GLY A 3 -6.64 -7.49 -17.58
CA GLY A 3 -8.10 -7.33 -17.66
C GLY A 3 -8.85 -8.66 -17.79
N GLU A 4 -8.33 -9.63 -18.53
CA GLU A 4 -8.90 -10.97 -18.66
C GLU A 4 -8.90 -11.71 -17.30
N THR A 5 -7.82 -11.60 -16.55
CA THR A 5 -7.73 -12.20 -15.20
C THR A 5 -8.74 -11.55 -14.25
N ILE A 6 -8.88 -10.21 -14.31
CA ILE A 6 -9.90 -9.49 -13.52
C ILE A 6 -11.30 -9.96 -13.90
N SER A 7 -11.60 -10.13 -15.22
CA SER A 7 -12.89 -10.63 -15.68
C SER A 7 -13.19 -12.03 -15.13
N GLN A 8 -12.22 -12.96 -15.17
CA GLN A 8 -12.39 -14.31 -14.64
C GLN A 8 -12.70 -14.31 -13.14
N VAL A 9 -11.96 -13.49 -12.35
CA VAL A 9 -12.22 -13.36 -10.91
C VAL A 9 -13.58 -12.72 -10.65
N LYS A 10 -13.96 -11.69 -11.43
CA LYS A 10 -15.27 -11.06 -11.36
C LYS A 10 -16.39 -12.08 -11.58
N GLU A 11 -16.33 -12.87 -12.66
CA GLU A 11 -17.34 -13.88 -12.98
C GLU A 11 -17.50 -14.92 -11.86
N GLN A 12 -16.40 -15.35 -11.24
CA GLN A 12 -16.44 -16.26 -10.09
C GLN A 12 -17.13 -15.62 -8.88
N LEU A 13 -16.76 -14.38 -8.55
CA LEU A 13 -17.37 -13.65 -7.43
C LEU A 13 -18.85 -13.36 -7.67
N GLU A 14 -19.25 -13.01 -8.89
CA GLU A 14 -20.65 -12.80 -9.25
C GLU A 14 -21.48 -14.08 -9.11
N ALA A 15 -20.90 -15.23 -9.51
CA ALA A 15 -21.53 -16.54 -9.36
C ALA A 15 -21.74 -16.88 -7.86
N ASP A 16 -20.73 -16.62 -7.03
CA ASP A 16 -20.81 -16.88 -5.57
C ASP A 16 -21.79 -15.93 -4.86
N LEU A 17 -21.82 -14.66 -5.28
CA LEU A 17 -22.65 -13.60 -4.64
C LEU A 17 -24.08 -13.57 -5.19
N GLY A 18 -24.32 -14.11 -6.38
CA GLY A 18 -25.63 -14.06 -7.07
C GLY A 18 -26.03 -12.64 -7.50
N ARG A 19 -25.08 -11.75 -7.70
CA ARG A 19 -25.28 -10.36 -8.15
C ARG A 19 -24.16 -9.88 -9.06
N GLU A 20 -24.48 -8.93 -9.94
CA GLU A 20 -23.51 -8.26 -10.79
C GLU A 20 -22.63 -7.30 -9.97
N LEU A 21 -21.34 -7.25 -10.32
CA LEU A 21 -20.36 -6.32 -9.77
C LEU A 21 -20.04 -5.26 -10.82
N THR A 22 -20.25 -3.99 -10.49
CA THR A 22 -20.08 -2.85 -11.39
C THR A 22 -18.91 -1.94 -10.98
N GLU A 23 -18.50 -1.98 -9.71
CA GLU A 23 -17.49 -1.11 -9.15
C GLU A 23 -16.43 -1.91 -8.39
N VAL A 24 -15.22 -1.37 -8.37
CA VAL A 24 -14.09 -1.96 -7.64
C VAL A 24 -13.19 -0.87 -7.05
N CYS A 25 -12.71 -1.13 -5.84
CA CYS A 25 -11.63 -0.36 -5.25
C CYS A 25 -10.29 -0.95 -5.68
N ILE A 26 -9.35 -0.11 -6.06
CA ILE A 26 -8.01 -0.52 -6.46
C ILE A 26 -6.95 0.17 -5.63
N ALA A 27 -5.76 -0.41 -5.59
CA ALA A 27 -4.60 0.21 -5.00
C ALA A 27 -3.43 0.24 -5.98
N ALA A 28 -2.65 1.29 -5.87
CA ALA A 28 -1.38 1.38 -6.55
C ALA A 28 -0.25 1.08 -5.56
N ALA A 29 0.74 0.35 -6.06
CA ALA A 29 1.98 0.05 -5.34
C ALA A 29 3.18 0.19 -6.25
N GLY A 30 4.35 0.13 -5.67
CA GLY A 30 5.49 -0.36 -6.34
C GLY A 30 6.53 0.61 -6.86
N ARG A 31 7.26 0.10 -7.83
CA ARG A 31 8.61 0.51 -8.27
C ARG A 31 8.73 1.95 -8.73
N VAL A 32 7.62 2.57 -9.09
CA VAL A 32 7.59 3.91 -9.70
C VAL A 32 6.96 4.97 -8.79
N LEU A 33 6.57 4.57 -7.57
CA LEU A 33 6.03 5.47 -6.57
C LEU A 33 7.12 6.47 -6.13
N ARG A 34 6.78 7.75 -6.15
CA ARG A 34 7.66 8.83 -5.69
C ARG A 34 6.95 9.61 -4.60
N THR A 35 7.69 9.92 -3.55
CA THR A 35 7.17 10.71 -2.43
C THR A 35 7.96 12.00 -2.27
N VAL A 36 7.25 13.07 -1.97
CA VAL A 36 7.84 14.37 -1.61
C VAL A 36 7.24 14.83 -0.31
N THR A 37 8.09 15.19 0.63
CA THR A 37 7.67 15.79 1.89
C THR A 37 7.85 17.29 1.78
N THR A 38 6.80 18.06 2.08
CA THR A 38 6.82 19.52 1.99
C THR A 38 6.15 20.15 3.19
N TYR A 39 6.53 21.40 3.46
CA TYR A 39 5.93 22.27 4.49
C TYR A 39 5.29 23.48 3.83
N VAL A 40 4.06 23.77 4.19
CA VAL A 40 3.36 24.99 3.77
C VAL A 40 2.73 25.69 4.96
N GLU A 41 2.63 27.01 4.85
CA GLU A 41 2.10 27.89 5.89
C GLU A 41 1.13 28.88 5.26
N HIS A 42 0.03 29.16 5.95
CA HIS A 42 -0.96 30.15 5.58
C HIS A 42 -1.27 31.08 6.74
N SER A 43 -1.27 32.40 6.47
CA SER A 43 -1.58 33.42 7.49
C SER A 43 -2.86 34.16 7.14
N PHE A 44 -3.71 34.34 8.11
CA PHE A 44 -4.93 35.16 8.01
C PHE A 44 -4.66 36.60 8.47
N GLU A 45 -5.48 37.53 8.05
CA GLU A 45 -5.38 38.94 8.49
C GLU A 45 -5.58 39.10 10.01
N SER A 46 -6.48 38.29 10.59
CA SER A 46 -6.80 38.29 12.03
C SER A 46 -7.05 36.88 12.52
N ASP A 47 -7.03 36.69 13.84
CA ASP A 47 -7.44 35.43 14.46
C ASP A 47 -8.88 35.09 14.06
N ARG A 48 -9.08 33.92 13.52
CA ARG A 48 -10.40 33.38 13.17
C ARG A 48 -10.50 31.88 13.46
N GLU A 49 -11.70 31.38 13.55
CA GLU A 49 -11.94 29.96 13.66
C GLU A 49 -11.58 29.26 12.35
N ILE A 50 -10.80 28.19 12.46
CA ILE A 50 -10.33 27.39 11.32
C ILE A 50 -11.42 26.40 10.95
N THR A 51 -11.82 26.43 9.70
CA THR A 51 -12.83 25.54 9.13
C THR A 51 -12.18 24.34 8.45
N GLN A 52 -12.95 23.29 8.16
CA GLN A 52 -12.52 22.16 7.36
C GLN A 52 -12.04 22.59 5.96
N GLU A 53 -12.66 23.62 5.39
CA GLU A 53 -12.28 24.20 4.09
C GLU A 53 -10.89 24.85 4.13
N ASP A 54 -10.54 25.50 5.26
CA ASP A 54 -9.20 26.06 5.45
C ASP A 54 -8.13 24.97 5.54
N VAL A 55 -8.42 23.89 6.26
CA VAL A 55 -7.51 22.73 6.37
C VAL A 55 -7.32 22.08 5.00
N TYR A 56 -8.41 21.92 4.25
CA TYR A 56 -8.36 21.41 2.90
C TYR A 56 -7.51 22.30 1.97
N SER A 57 -7.75 23.60 1.96
CA SER A 57 -7.00 24.57 1.17
C SER A 57 -5.50 24.55 1.50
N LEU A 58 -5.17 24.46 2.79
CA LEU A 58 -3.79 24.35 3.25
C LEU A 58 -3.12 23.08 2.72
N CYS A 59 -3.81 21.94 2.79
CA CYS A 59 -3.31 20.66 2.25
C CYS A 59 -3.15 20.72 0.73
N THR A 60 -4.07 21.35 0.01
CA THR A 60 -3.99 21.54 -1.45
C THR A 60 -2.76 22.36 -1.83
N MET A 61 -2.51 23.49 -1.16
CA MET A 61 -1.29 24.26 -1.32
C MET A 61 -0.02 23.43 -1.10
N GLY A 62 -0.07 22.52 -0.12
CA GLY A 62 1.03 21.60 0.16
C GLY A 62 1.24 20.60 -0.99
N VAL A 63 0.18 20.05 -1.55
CA VAL A 63 0.27 19.12 -2.70
C VAL A 63 0.80 19.84 -3.93
N GLU A 64 0.35 21.06 -4.23
CA GLU A 64 0.86 21.89 -5.33
C GLU A 64 2.36 22.14 -5.18
N LYS A 65 2.80 22.58 -3.99
CA LYS A 65 4.21 22.79 -3.70
C LYS A 65 5.04 21.51 -3.83
N ALA A 66 4.52 20.38 -3.32
CA ALA A 66 5.19 19.10 -3.46
C ALA A 66 5.34 18.70 -4.95
N TYR A 67 4.35 18.99 -5.76
CA TYR A 67 4.40 18.74 -7.20
C TYR A 67 5.46 19.61 -7.90
N GLU A 68 5.55 20.89 -7.55
CA GLU A 68 6.60 21.79 -8.05
C GLU A 68 8.00 21.32 -7.65
N GLU A 69 8.20 20.95 -6.38
CA GLU A 69 9.46 20.40 -5.87
C GLU A 69 9.83 19.09 -6.58
N PHE A 70 8.84 18.23 -6.81
CA PHE A 70 9.01 16.99 -7.57
C PHE A 70 9.44 17.28 -9.02
N GLN A 71 8.75 18.15 -9.72
CA GLN A 71 9.10 18.54 -11.10
C GLN A 71 10.51 19.11 -11.21
N ASN A 72 10.92 19.96 -10.27
CA ASN A 72 12.25 20.56 -10.25
C ASN A 72 13.37 19.51 -9.97
N SER A 73 13.06 18.45 -9.29
CA SER A 73 14.01 17.37 -8.98
C SER A 73 14.00 16.22 -9.98
N ASN A 74 12.94 16.12 -10.79
CA ASN A 74 12.78 15.06 -11.76
C ASN A 74 13.56 15.37 -13.05
N THR A 75 14.52 14.51 -13.37
CA THR A 75 15.35 14.62 -14.59
C THR A 75 14.65 14.06 -15.83
N ASP A 76 13.56 13.34 -15.66
CA ASP A 76 12.80 12.72 -16.75
C ASP A 76 11.63 13.64 -17.14
N THR A 77 11.89 14.52 -18.11
CA THR A 77 10.97 15.60 -18.50
C THR A 77 9.79 15.12 -19.35
N ASP A 78 9.85 13.89 -19.88
CA ASP A 78 8.83 13.37 -20.80
C ASP A 78 7.70 12.63 -20.11
N MET A 79 7.88 12.22 -18.83
CA MET A 79 6.86 11.51 -18.06
C MET A 79 6.01 12.48 -17.25
N LYS A 80 4.70 12.40 -17.43
CA LYS A 80 3.73 13.06 -16.57
C LYS A 80 3.49 12.22 -15.31
N PHE A 81 3.25 12.88 -14.19
CA PHE A 81 2.96 12.24 -12.91
C PHE A 81 1.68 12.81 -12.32
N TYR A 82 0.90 11.93 -11.69
CA TYR A 82 -0.26 12.31 -10.92
C TYR A 82 0.02 12.16 -9.42
N CYS A 83 -0.46 13.11 -8.64
CA CYS A 83 -0.59 12.91 -7.20
C CYS A 83 -1.72 11.91 -6.95
N VAL A 84 -1.37 10.74 -6.45
CA VAL A 84 -2.34 9.66 -6.16
C VAL A 84 -2.78 9.63 -4.70
N GLY A 85 -2.16 10.44 -3.86
CA GLY A 85 -2.55 10.61 -2.48
C GLY A 85 -1.59 11.51 -1.73
N TYR A 86 -2.05 12.02 -0.60
CA TYR A 86 -1.21 12.73 0.35
C TYR A 86 -1.62 12.38 1.78
N THR A 87 -0.71 12.61 2.71
CA THR A 87 -0.95 12.45 4.14
C THR A 87 -0.37 13.65 4.89
N ALA A 88 -1.22 14.36 5.64
CA ALA A 88 -0.75 15.37 6.57
C ALA A 88 -0.02 14.68 7.73
N MET A 89 1.26 14.97 7.87
CA MET A 89 2.10 14.40 8.93
C MET A 89 1.96 15.17 10.23
N ARG A 90 1.94 16.50 10.15
CA ARG A 90 1.83 17.39 11.31
C ARG A 90 1.11 18.65 10.93
N TYR A 91 0.25 19.10 11.81
CA TYR A 91 -0.35 20.43 11.75
C TYR A 91 0.32 21.37 12.76
N TYR A 92 0.36 22.64 12.41
CA TYR A 92 0.86 23.70 13.28
C TYR A 92 -0.14 24.84 13.35
N MET A 93 -0.33 25.35 14.55
CA MET A 93 -1.17 26.49 14.86
C MET A 93 -0.34 27.56 15.55
N ASN A 94 -0.22 28.75 14.96
CA ASN A 94 0.61 29.84 15.48
C ASN A 94 2.04 29.39 15.86
N GLY A 95 2.65 28.48 15.06
CA GLY A 95 3.98 27.93 15.26
C GLY A 95 4.08 26.73 16.23
N TYR A 96 2.97 26.31 16.84
CA TYR A 96 2.94 25.16 17.75
C TYR A 96 2.28 23.95 17.08
N GLN A 97 2.88 22.79 17.23
CA GLN A 97 2.31 21.54 16.73
C GLN A 97 0.99 21.22 17.42
N ILE A 98 -0.02 20.81 16.65
CA ILE A 98 -1.34 20.43 17.13
C ILE A 98 -1.84 19.19 16.37
N GLY A 99 -2.71 18.39 16.99
CA GLY A 99 -3.27 17.19 16.36
C GLY A 99 -4.35 17.47 15.31
N ASN A 100 -5.10 18.57 15.47
CA ASN A 100 -6.15 18.98 14.54
C ASN A 100 -6.24 20.50 14.54
N LEU A 101 -6.50 21.10 13.39
CA LEU A 101 -6.68 22.55 13.22
C LEU A 101 -8.14 22.99 13.31
N GLU A 102 -9.06 22.14 12.85
CA GLU A 102 -10.49 22.45 12.75
C GLU A 102 -11.09 22.82 14.11
N GLY A 103 -11.90 23.89 14.14
CA GLY A 103 -12.57 24.40 15.33
C GLY A 103 -11.69 25.23 16.27
N HIS A 104 -10.39 25.34 16.01
CA HIS A 104 -9.49 26.20 16.77
C HIS A 104 -9.39 27.60 16.18
N LYS A 105 -9.05 28.59 17.00
CA LYS A 105 -8.80 29.96 16.55
C LYS A 105 -7.30 30.18 16.33
N ALA A 106 -6.95 30.63 15.13
CA ALA A 106 -5.58 30.90 14.76
C ALA A 106 -5.45 32.05 13.76
N LYS A 107 -4.31 32.70 13.80
CA LYS A 107 -3.88 33.65 12.76
C LYS A 107 -2.97 32.99 11.74
N ASN A 108 -2.25 31.96 12.14
CA ASN A 108 -1.31 31.24 11.30
C ASN A 108 -1.54 29.73 11.42
N ILE A 109 -1.64 29.05 10.31
CA ILE A 109 -1.74 27.60 10.24
C ILE A 109 -0.69 27.04 9.27
N ALA A 110 -0.14 25.87 9.58
CA ALA A 110 0.79 25.21 8.69
C ALA A 110 0.62 23.69 8.73
N VAL A 111 1.15 23.03 7.71
CA VAL A 111 1.15 21.57 7.61
C VAL A 111 2.47 21.06 7.04
N ASP A 112 3.02 20.01 7.66
CA ASP A 112 3.96 19.09 7.02
C ASP A 112 3.14 18.00 6.35
N LEU A 113 3.32 17.77 5.08
CA LEU A 113 2.64 16.67 4.37
C LEU A 113 3.61 15.88 3.50
N ILE A 114 3.26 14.63 3.29
CA ILE A 114 3.88 13.75 2.30
C ILE A 114 2.89 13.57 1.14
N ALA A 115 3.30 13.92 -0.06
CA ALA A 115 2.54 13.69 -1.28
C ALA A 115 3.18 12.55 -2.07
N THR A 116 2.36 11.73 -2.70
CA THR A 116 2.78 10.56 -3.45
C THR A 116 2.36 10.69 -4.90
N PHE A 117 3.30 10.47 -5.80
CA PHE A 117 3.15 10.61 -7.24
C PHE A 117 3.37 9.28 -7.93
N LEU A 118 2.57 9.02 -8.98
CA LEU A 118 2.73 7.91 -9.91
C LEU A 118 2.76 8.42 -11.34
N PRO A 119 3.50 7.74 -12.24
CA PRO A 119 3.43 8.02 -13.65
C PRO A 119 2.02 7.84 -14.19
N ASP A 120 1.67 8.70 -15.15
CA ASP A 120 0.42 8.71 -15.89
C ASP A 120 0.06 7.34 -16.46
N ASP A 121 1.00 6.77 -17.20
CA ASP A 121 0.85 5.47 -17.85
C ASP A 121 0.47 4.34 -16.86
N VAL A 122 0.96 4.42 -15.62
CA VAL A 122 0.63 3.41 -14.58
C VAL A 122 -0.81 3.57 -14.13
N VAL A 123 -1.23 4.80 -13.85
CA VAL A 123 -2.60 5.10 -13.42
C VAL A 123 -3.59 4.72 -14.54
N ASP A 124 -3.32 5.16 -15.75
CA ASP A 124 -4.16 4.85 -16.92
C ASP A 124 -4.20 3.35 -17.22
N GLY A 125 -3.07 2.66 -17.06
CA GLY A 125 -2.99 1.21 -17.19
C GLY A 125 -3.89 0.47 -16.19
N LEU A 126 -3.92 0.92 -14.93
CA LEU A 126 -4.79 0.36 -13.89
C LEU A 126 -6.27 0.57 -14.23
N TYR A 127 -6.66 1.80 -14.59
CA TYR A 127 -8.04 2.12 -14.96
C TYR A 127 -8.47 1.34 -16.20
N LYS A 128 -7.64 1.28 -17.23
CA LYS A 128 -7.94 0.54 -18.46
C LYS A 128 -8.08 -0.96 -18.21
N ALA A 129 -7.28 -1.55 -17.32
CA ALA A 129 -7.40 -2.96 -16.97
C ALA A 129 -8.75 -3.26 -16.29
N VAL A 130 -9.24 -2.36 -15.46
CA VAL A 130 -10.54 -2.45 -14.79
C VAL A 130 -11.69 -2.27 -15.79
N GLU A 131 -11.60 -1.27 -16.67
CA GLU A 131 -12.60 -1.02 -17.73
C GLU A 131 -12.75 -2.21 -18.69
N LEU A 132 -11.65 -2.89 -19.05
CA LEU A 132 -11.67 -4.08 -19.87
C LEU A 132 -12.43 -5.25 -19.23
N ALA A 133 -12.54 -5.26 -17.90
CA ALA A 133 -13.34 -6.23 -17.16
C ALA A 133 -14.81 -5.78 -16.96
N GLY A 134 -15.21 -4.65 -17.54
CA GLY A 134 -16.56 -4.09 -17.42
C GLY A 134 -16.84 -3.56 -16.00
N LEU A 135 -15.81 -3.07 -15.32
CA LEU A 135 -15.90 -2.48 -13.98
C LEU A 135 -15.53 -0.99 -14.02
N HIS A 136 -16.01 -0.24 -13.05
CA HIS A 136 -15.61 1.13 -12.79
C HIS A 136 -14.77 1.21 -11.51
N VAL A 137 -13.77 2.08 -11.50
CA VAL A 137 -12.96 2.31 -10.30
C VAL A 137 -13.73 3.23 -9.36
N ALA A 138 -14.16 2.69 -8.22
CA ALA A 138 -14.82 3.45 -7.16
C ALA A 138 -13.82 4.25 -6.31
N ASN A 139 -12.64 3.68 -6.07
CA ASN A 139 -11.57 4.35 -5.31
C ASN A 139 -10.20 3.84 -5.74
N LEU A 140 -9.23 4.75 -5.80
CA LEU A 140 -7.81 4.44 -5.94
C LEU A 140 -7.09 4.88 -4.67
N THR A 141 -6.43 3.94 -4.01
CA THR A 141 -5.59 4.19 -2.84
C THR A 141 -4.15 3.73 -3.07
N LEU A 142 -3.31 3.86 -2.05
CA LEU A 142 -1.97 3.28 -2.03
C LEU A 142 -1.98 2.01 -1.18
N GLU A 143 -1.34 0.94 -1.66
CA GLU A 143 -1.28 -0.33 -0.91
C GLU A 143 -0.78 -0.15 0.52
N PRO A 144 0.32 0.61 0.79
CA PRO A 144 0.77 0.83 2.15
C PRO A 144 -0.26 1.52 3.05
N ILE A 145 -1.02 2.48 2.51
CA ILE A 145 -2.10 3.16 3.26
C ILE A 145 -3.21 2.16 3.59
N ALA A 146 -3.62 1.38 2.61
CA ALA A 146 -4.64 0.36 2.77
C ALA A 146 -4.22 -0.68 3.85
N ALA A 147 -3.02 -1.19 3.74
CA ALA A 147 -2.51 -2.20 4.67
C ALA A 147 -2.44 -1.67 6.13
N ILE A 148 -1.98 -0.42 6.33
CA ILE A 148 -1.90 0.21 7.65
C ILE A 148 -3.28 0.33 8.30
N GLN A 149 -4.34 0.63 7.54
CA GLN A 149 -5.67 0.80 8.10
C GLN A 149 -6.17 -0.45 8.83
N VAL A 150 -5.78 -1.62 8.36
CA VAL A 150 -6.15 -2.91 8.96
C VAL A 150 -5.08 -3.40 9.93
N ALA A 151 -3.81 -3.41 9.51
CA ALA A 151 -2.72 -4.03 10.27
C ALA A 151 -2.35 -3.26 11.53
N ILE A 152 -2.47 -1.92 11.53
CA ILE A 152 -2.05 -1.08 12.66
C ILE A 152 -3.28 -0.37 13.25
N PRO A 153 -3.84 -0.86 14.37
CA PRO A 153 -4.89 -0.16 15.09
C PRO A 153 -4.50 1.29 15.42
N GLU A 154 -5.43 2.22 15.35
CA GLU A 154 -5.19 3.66 15.53
C GLU A 154 -4.40 4.00 16.80
N LYS A 155 -4.72 3.34 17.91
CA LYS A 155 -4.01 3.52 19.19
C LYS A 155 -2.50 3.20 19.15
N PHE A 156 -2.07 2.41 18.17
CA PHE A 156 -0.65 2.05 18.00
C PHE A 156 0.05 2.90 16.95
N ARG A 157 -0.67 3.64 16.12
CA ARG A 157 -0.08 4.52 15.09
C ARG A 157 0.75 5.66 15.68
N MET A 158 0.53 6.00 16.95
CA MET A 158 1.37 6.96 17.69
C MET A 158 2.81 6.45 17.90
N LEU A 159 3.01 5.14 17.85
CA LEU A 159 4.32 4.52 18.01
C LEU A 159 5.10 4.57 16.69
N ASN A 160 6.44 4.58 16.82
CA ASN A 160 7.33 4.44 15.67
C ASN A 160 7.37 2.96 15.24
N MET A 161 6.59 2.61 14.24
CA MET A 161 6.42 1.23 13.76
C MET A 161 6.69 1.12 12.27
N ALA A 162 7.15 -0.06 11.84
CA ALA A 162 7.19 -0.41 10.44
C ALA A 162 6.06 -1.41 10.10
N LEU A 163 5.48 -1.26 8.93
CA LEU A 163 4.66 -2.26 8.27
C LEU A 163 5.40 -2.72 7.02
N VAL A 164 5.51 -4.04 6.86
CA VAL A 164 6.14 -4.68 5.70
C VAL A 164 5.10 -5.56 5.02
N ASP A 165 4.70 -5.21 3.82
CA ASP A 165 3.83 -6.04 2.98
C ASP A 165 4.71 -6.84 2.00
N VAL A 166 4.86 -8.13 2.27
CA VAL A 166 5.67 -9.03 1.45
C VAL A 166 4.74 -9.73 0.47
N GLY A 167 4.63 -9.18 -0.72
CA GLY A 167 3.82 -9.70 -1.81
C GLY A 167 4.48 -10.86 -2.56
N ALA A 168 4.17 -10.96 -3.84
CA ALA A 168 4.78 -11.88 -4.78
C ALA A 168 6.12 -11.35 -5.30
N GLY A 169 6.12 -10.19 -5.96
CA GLY A 169 7.30 -9.59 -6.59
C GLY A 169 7.94 -8.43 -5.84
N THR A 170 7.24 -7.81 -4.89
CA THR A 170 7.69 -6.63 -4.13
C THR A 170 7.44 -6.79 -2.65
N SER A 171 8.31 -6.16 -1.85
CA SER A 171 8.10 -5.93 -0.42
C SER A 171 7.94 -4.43 -0.19
N ASP A 172 6.76 -4.00 0.19
CA ASP A 172 6.43 -2.60 0.43
C ASP A 172 6.56 -2.28 1.92
N ILE A 173 7.27 -1.19 2.23
CA ILE A 173 7.61 -0.81 3.59
C ILE A 173 7.03 0.57 3.88
N SER A 174 6.37 0.71 5.01
CA SER A 174 5.90 2.00 5.51
C SER A 174 6.26 2.19 6.96
N ILE A 175 6.63 3.42 7.31
CA ILE A 175 6.95 3.82 8.69
C ILE A 175 5.81 4.70 9.21
N THR A 176 5.27 4.34 10.37
CA THR A 176 4.30 5.17 11.10
C THR A 176 4.94 5.76 12.34
N LYS A 177 4.60 7.01 12.61
CA LYS A 177 5.04 7.72 13.80
C LYS A 177 4.08 8.89 14.10
N GLU A 178 3.81 9.15 15.38
CA GLU A 178 2.97 10.28 15.80
C GLU A 178 1.58 10.29 15.14
N GLY A 179 1.02 9.10 14.89
CA GLY A 179 -0.31 8.93 14.31
C GLY A 179 -0.38 8.90 12.78
N THR A 180 0.74 9.15 12.10
CA THR A 180 0.79 9.30 10.65
C THR A 180 1.83 8.40 9.99
N ILE A 181 1.78 8.30 8.68
CA ILE A 181 2.82 7.67 7.87
C ILE A 181 3.90 8.73 7.60
N THR A 182 5.13 8.41 7.91
CA THR A 182 6.27 9.34 7.76
C THR A 182 7.20 8.99 6.62
N ALA A 183 7.19 7.74 6.16
CA ALA A 183 8.00 7.31 5.03
C ALA A 183 7.44 6.06 4.35
N TYR A 184 7.77 5.91 3.07
CA TYR A 184 7.51 4.72 2.25
C TYR A 184 8.79 4.26 1.57
N GLY A 185 8.92 2.94 1.40
CA GLY A 185 9.97 2.32 0.59
C GLY A 185 9.48 1.04 -0.04
N MET A 186 10.19 0.56 -1.06
CA MET A 186 9.87 -0.66 -1.75
C MET A 186 11.15 -1.39 -2.14
N ILE A 187 11.12 -2.71 -2.02
CA ILE A 187 12.18 -3.60 -2.45
C ILE A 187 11.62 -4.52 -3.53
N PRO A 188 12.27 -4.66 -4.71
CA PRO A 188 11.79 -5.50 -5.80
C PRO A 188 12.15 -6.99 -5.59
N VAL A 189 11.94 -7.48 -4.37
CA VAL A 189 12.19 -8.87 -3.95
C VAL A 189 11.12 -9.28 -2.95
N ALA A 190 10.48 -10.42 -3.18
CA ALA A 190 9.43 -10.95 -2.30
C ALA A 190 9.23 -12.47 -2.51
N GLY A 191 8.02 -12.96 -2.39
CA GLY A 191 7.68 -14.38 -2.38
C GLY A 191 8.10 -15.16 -3.63
N ASP A 192 8.15 -14.51 -4.81
CA ASP A 192 8.50 -15.15 -6.08
C ASP A 192 9.97 -15.56 -6.11
N SER A 193 10.88 -14.81 -5.49
CA SER A 193 12.28 -15.18 -5.40
C SER A 193 12.50 -16.50 -4.65
N LEU A 194 11.65 -16.79 -3.66
CA LEU A 194 11.64 -18.07 -2.95
C LEU A 194 11.08 -19.19 -3.84
N THR A 195 10.05 -18.89 -4.62
CA THR A 195 9.43 -19.86 -5.55
C THR A 195 10.40 -20.23 -6.65
N ASP A 196 11.15 -19.27 -7.21
CA ASP A 196 12.14 -19.51 -8.27
C ASP A 196 13.25 -20.48 -7.84
N ILE A 197 13.67 -20.44 -6.56
CA ILE A 197 14.62 -21.40 -6.01
C ILE A 197 14.06 -22.82 -6.09
N LEU A 198 12.79 -22.98 -5.73
CA LEU A 198 12.13 -24.30 -5.78
C LEU A 198 11.87 -24.77 -7.21
N VAL A 199 11.54 -23.85 -8.13
CA VAL A 199 11.44 -24.17 -9.58
C VAL A 199 12.73 -24.83 -10.05
N GLN A 200 13.87 -24.21 -9.72
CA GLN A 200 15.19 -24.70 -10.17
C GLN A 200 15.59 -25.99 -9.46
N HIS A 201 15.35 -26.10 -8.15
CA HIS A 201 15.77 -27.27 -7.38
C HIS A 201 14.91 -28.49 -7.62
N CYS A 202 13.59 -28.32 -7.64
CA CYS A 202 12.62 -29.42 -7.80
C CYS A 202 12.33 -29.76 -9.27
N LEU A 203 12.84 -28.94 -10.22
CA LEU A 203 12.57 -29.06 -11.64
C LEU A 203 11.06 -29.11 -11.93
N VAL A 204 10.32 -28.11 -11.46
CA VAL A 204 8.88 -28.01 -11.58
C VAL A 204 8.45 -26.66 -12.18
N GLU A 205 7.21 -26.57 -12.64
CA GLU A 205 6.60 -25.30 -13.03
C GLU A 205 6.38 -24.41 -11.81
N PHE A 206 6.29 -23.10 -12.05
CA PHE A 206 6.16 -22.08 -11.00
C PHE A 206 4.98 -22.35 -10.05
N GLU A 207 3.84 -22.75 -10.59
CA GLU A 207 2.65 -23.04 -9.78
C GLU A 207 2.85 -24.23 -8.84
N VAL A 208 3.56 -25.26 -9.28
CA VAL A 208 3.88 -26.43 -8.46
C VAL A 208 4.88 -26.03 -7.36
N ALA A 209 5.91 -25.25 -7.70
CA ALA A 209 6.86 -24.71 -6.74
C ALA A 209 6.17 -23.84 -5.66
N GLU A 210 5.21 -23.00 -6.07
CA GLU A 210 4.41 -22.20 -5.14
C GLU A 210 3.58 -23.08 -4.20
N GLN A 211 3.02 -24.20 -4.69
CA GLN A 211 2.34 -25.17 -3.84
C GLN A 211 3.29 -25.86 -2.87
N ILE A 212 4.51 -26.25 -3.29
CA ILE A 212 5.54 -26.82 -2.40
C ILE A 212 5.87 -25.83 -1.29
N LYS A 213 6.13 -24.57 -1.64
CA LYS A 213 6.39 -23.47 -0.69
C LYS A 213 5.27 -23.31 0.33
N ARG A 214 4.02 -23.35 -0.09
CA ARG A 214 2.87 -23.24 0.81
C ARG A 214 2.69 -24.45 1.71
N LYS A 215 2.85 -25.65 1.16
CA LYS A 215 2.68 -26.92 1.89
C LYS A 215 3.75 -27.13 2.96
N CYS A 216 4.97 -26.62 2.79
CA CYS A 216 6.06 -26.78 3.78
C CYS A 216 5.72 -26.17 5.17
N ARG A 217 4.69 -25.32 5.24
CA ARG A 217 4.20 -24.73 6.50
C ARG A 217 3.30 -25.68 7.31
N THR A 218 2.69 -26.67 6.66
CA THR A 218 1.62 -27.50 7.26
C THR A 218 1.87 -29.00 7.12
N GLN A 219 2.76 -29.40 6.23
CA GLN A 219 3.06 -30.80 5.93
C GLN A 219 4.53 -31.08 6.18
N GLU A 220 4.85 -32.22 6.75
CA GLU A 220 6.23 -32.66 7.00
C GLU A 220 6.90 -33.16 5.72
N THR A 221 6.13 -33.80 4.84
CA THR A 221 6.58 -34.35 3.55
C THR A 221 5.61 -33.87 2.47
N ILE A 222 6.15 -33.39 1.36
CA ILE A 222 5.40 -32.83 0.24
C ILE A 222 5.63 -33.71 -0.98
N GLU A 223 4.55 -34.20 -1.53
CA GLU A 223 4.54 -34.94 -2.79
C GLU A 223 4.26 -33.98 -3.97
N TYR A 224 4.98 -34.17 -5.07
CA TYR A 224 4.85 -33.38 -6.30
C TYR A 224 5.28 -34.18 -7.52
N GLU A 225 4.94 -33.74 -8.71
CA GLU A 225 5.45 -34.26 -9.98
C GLU A 225 6.43 -33.26 -10.58
N ASP A 226 7.59 -33.76 -11.04
CA ASP A 226 8.55 -32.93 -11.76
C ASP A 226 8.13 -32.69 -13.22
N ILE A 227 8.91 -31.88 -13.96
CA ILE A 227 8.62 -31.55 -15.38
C ILE A 227 8.62 -32.77 -16.29
N MET A 228 9.12 -33.90 -15.86
CA MET A 228 9.11 -35.18 -16.60
C MET A 228 7.89 -36.03 -16.24
N GLY A 229 7.01 -35.57 -15.35
CA GLY A 229 5.86 -36.32 -14.85
C GLY A 229 6.26 -37.44 -13.88
N LEU A 230 7.44 -37.34 -13.25
CA LEU A 230 7.88 -38.35 -12.30
C LEU A 230 7.48 -37.93 -10.87
N PRO A 231 6.86 -38.83 -10.09
CA PRO A 231 6.51 -38.54 -8.70
C PRO A 231 7.77 -38.37 -7.84
N GLN A 232 7.81 -37.29 -7.11
CA GLN A 232 8.89 -36.88 -6.22
C GLN A 232 8.36 -36.56 -4.83
N THR A 233 9.24 -36.59 -3.85
CA THR A 233 8.94 -36.18 -2.48
C THR A 233 10.05 -35.33 -1.92
N ILE A 234 9.72 -34.28 -1.16
CA ILE A 234 10.67 -33.43 -0.46
C ILE A 234 10.19 -33.19 0.97
N LYS A 235 11.09 -33.15 1.94
CA LYS A 235 10.76 -32.80 3.32
C LYS A 235 10.63 -31.29 3.48
N ALA A 236 9.72 -30.85 4.35
CA ALA A 236 9.58 -29.44 4.67
C ALA A 236 10.89 -28.82 5.22
N SER A 237 11.64 -29.57 6.02
CA SER A 237 12.94 -29.13 6.53
C SER A 237 13.95 -28.84 5.40
N GLU A 238 13.96 -29.68 4.38
CA GLU A 238 14.82 -29.54 3.21
C GLU A 238 14.42 -28.32 2.38
N VAL A 239 13.09 -28.10 2.19
CA VAL A 239 12.58 -26.89 1.55
C VAL A 239 13.05 -25.65 2.30
N LEU A 240 12.94 -25.63 3.63
CA LEU A 240 13.33 -24.48 4.45
C LEU A 240 14.84 -24.24 4.41
N GLU A 241 15.67 -25.30 4.40
CA GLU A 241 17.12 -25.18 4.24
C GLU A 241 17.50 -24.56 2.89
N LEU A 242 16.80 -24.94 1.82
CA LEU A 242 17.00 -24.36 0.49
C LEU A 242 16.62 -22.87 0.42
N LEU A 243 15.56 -22.48 1.11
CA LEU A 243 15.04 -21.11 1.11
C LEU A 243 15.81 -20.19 2.09
N ASP A 244 16.51 -20.75 3.08
CA ASP A 244 17.15 -20.00 4.16
C ASP A 244 18.09 -18.87 3.70
N PRO A 245 18.98 -19.07 2.70
CA PRO A 245 19.85 -17.99 2.22
C PRO A 245 19.10 -16.83 1.59
N GLU A 246 17.99 -17.11 0.90
CA GLU A 246 17.17 -16.06 0.27
C GLU A 246 16.33 -15.32 1.30
N ILE A 247 15.79 -16.02 2.30
CA ILE A 247 15.10 -15.38 3.44
C ILE A 247 16.07 -14.45 4.19
N GLU A 248 17.32 -14.88 4.36
CA GLU A 248 18.38 -14.06 4.96
C GLU A 248 18.62 -12.78 4.14
N ARG A 249 18.73 -12.91 2.81
CA ARG A 249 18.91 -11.77 1.89
C ARG A 249 17.72 -10.82 1.90
N MET A 250 16.51 -11.36 1.85
CA MET A 250 15.27 -10.58 1.87
C MET A 250 15.15 -9.78 3.17
N THR A 251 15.36 -10.44 4.30
CA THR A 251 15.25 -9.80 5.63
C THR A 251 16.34 -8.77 5.87
N GLN A 252 17.54 -8.97 5.30
CA GLN A 252 18.60 -7.96 5.32
C GLN A 252 18.18 -6.71 4.56
N LEU A 253 17.71 -6.85 3.32
CA LEU A 253 17.25 -5.72 2.49
C LEU A 253 16.10 -4.95 3.18
N VAL A 254 15.12 -5.67 3.73
CA VAL A 254 14.01 -5.06 4.48
C VAL A 254 14.51 -4.29 5.70
N SER A 255 15.43 -4.88 6.47
CA SER A 255 16.02 -4.23 7.65
C SER A 255 16.77 -2.95 7.28
N ASP A 256 17.57 -2.98 6.21
CA ASP A 256 18.35 -1.83 5.76
C ASP A 256 17.43 -0.71 5.28
N THR A 257 16.40 -1.05 4.52
CA THR A 257 15.39 -0.07 4.08
C THR A 257 14.60 0.53 5.25
N ILE A 258 14.20 -0.28 6.24
CA ILE A 258 13.54 0.23 7.46
C ILE A 258 14.45 1.22 8.19
N LYS A 259 15.74 0.92 8.34
CA LYS A 259 16.71 1.82 8.98
C LYS A 259 16.86 3.11 8.21
N GLU A 260 17.06 3.04 6.91
CA GLU A 260 17.16 4.21 6.03
C GLU A 260 15.92 5.12 6.14
N LEU A 261 14.73 4.55 5.99
CA LEU A 261 13.47 5.27 6.07
C LEU A 261 13.19 5.88 7.46
N ASN A 262 13.76 5.30 8.52
CA ASN A 262 13.57 5.76 9.90
C ASN A 262 14.73 6.64 10.41
N GLY A 263 15.61 7.11 9.52
CA GLY A 263 16.76 7.96 9.85
C GLY A 263 17.76 7.27 10.75
N ASP A 264 18.09 6.04 10.45
CA ASP A 264 19.00 5.14 11.18
C ASP A 264 18.61 4.87 12.65
N LYS A 265 17.35 5.12 12.99
CA LYS A 265 16.81 4.83 14.32
C LYS A 265 16.03 3.50 14.30
N PRO A 266 16.07 2.74 15.41
CA PRO A 266 15.28 1.53 15.51
C PRO A 266 13.78 1.86 15.56
N VAL A 267 12.97 0.98 14.94
CA VAL A 267 11.52 1.00 15.11
C VAL A 267 11.11 0.29 16.40
N SER A 268 9.94 0.64 16.95
CA SER A 268 9.43 0.01 18.18
C SER A 268 8.93 -1.42 17.94
N ALA A 269 8.33 -1.66 16.76
CA ALA A 269 7.86 -2.97 16.32
C ALA A 269 7.68 -2.99 14.81
N VAL A 270 7.62 -4.20 14.24
CA VAL A 270 7.35 -4.44 12.83
C VAL A 270 6.14 -5.35 12.70
N PHE A 271 5.19 -4.95 11.88
CA PHE A 271 4.11 -5.82 11.45
C PHE A 271 4.36 -6.28 10.02
N VAL A 272 4.17 -7.56 9.79
CA VAL A 272 4.35 -8.20 8.48
C VAL A 272 3.00 -8.66 7.97
N VAL A 273 2.69 -8.32 6.74
CA VAL A 273 1.50 -8.76 6.00
C VAL A 273 1.92 -9.34 4.65
N GLY A 274 0.98 -9.83 3.87
CA GLY A 274 1.27 -10.45 2.58
C GLY A 274 1.71 -11.91 2.69
N GLY A 275 1.63 -12.62 1.57
CA GLY A 275 1.88 -14.06 1.50
C GLY A 275 3.36 -14.45 1.65
N GLY A 276 4.26 -13.63 1.13
CA GLY A 276 5.70 -13.89 1.15
C GLY A 276 6.30 -13.84 2.54
N GLY A 277 5.77 -12.97 3.42
CA GLY A 277 6.22 -12.86 4.82
C GLY A 277 5.81 -14.02 5.73
N MET A 278 4.94 -14.90 5.24
CA MET A 278 4.44 -16.04 6.02
C MET A 278 5.40 -17.26 5.99
N VAL A 279 6.50 -17.20 5.30
CA VAL A 279 7.48 -18.29 5.26
C VAL A 279 8.14 -18.44 6.65
N PRO A 280 8.29 -19.68 7.16
CA PRO A 280 8.94 -19.91 8.46
C PRO A 280 10.36 -19.31 8.51
N GLY A 281 10.69 -18.67 9.63
CA GLY A 281 11.99 -18.05 9.86
C GLY A 281 12.11 -16.59 9.40
N TYR A 282 11.15 -16.07 8.62
CA TYR A 282 11.20 -14.70 8.11
C TYR A 282 11.16 -13.64 9.24
N THR A 283 10.20 -13.76 10.14
CA THR A 283 10.02 -12.79 11.25
C THR A 283 11.16 -12.83 12.25
N GLU A 284 11.69 -14.00 12.55
CA GLU A 284 12.83 -14.20 13.45
C GLU A 284 14.10 -13.56 12.88
N LYS A 285 14.39 -13.81 11.59
CA LYS A 285 15.54 -13.23 10.92
C LYS A 285 15.42 -11.70 10.81
N LEU A 286 14.23 -11.21 10.48
CA LEU A 286 13.99 -9.77 10.41
C LEU A 286 14.20 -9.09 11.78
N ALA A 287 13.75 -9.71 12.86
CA ALA A 287 13.98 -9.21 14.21
C ALA A 287 15.46 -9.16 14.56
N GLU A 288 16.22 -10.20 14.22
CA GLU A 288 17.68 -10.27 14.39
C GLU A 288 18.39 -9.13 13.63
N LYS A 289 18.07 -8.93 12.34
CA LYS A 289 18.68 -7.87 11.51
C LYS A 289 18.36 -6.46 12.00
N LEU A 290 17.19 -6.27 12.58
CA LEU A 290 16.78 -5.00 13.17
C LEU A 290 17.35 -4.79 14.58
N GLY A 291 17.86 -5.84 15.24
CA GLY A 291 18.34 -5.78 16.62
C GLY A 291 17.21 -5.57 17.63
N ILE A 292 16.01 -6.07 17.36
CA ILE A 292 14.85 -6.02 18.26
C ILE A 292 14.44 -7.43 18.68
N VAL A 293 13.70 -7.53 19.80
CA VAL A 293 13.23 -8.84 20.28
C VAL A 293 12.21 -9.43 19.29
N LYS A 294 12.22 -10.74 19.11
CA LYS A 294 11.38 -11.44 18.12
C LYS A 294 9.88 -11.20 18.29
N GLU A 295 9.43 -10.98 19.52
CA GLU A 295 8.03 -10.70 19.86
C GLU A 295 7.55 -9.34 19.35
N ARG A 296 8.46 -8.49 18.87
CA ARG A 296 8.16 -7.19 18.24
C ARG A 296 8.08 -7.24 16.71
N VAL A 297 8.30 -8.42 16.12
CA VAL A 297 8.07 -8.66 14.70
C VAL A 297 6.97 -9.70 14.58
N ALA A 298 5.80 -9.31 14.08
CA ALA A 298 4.63 -10.17 14.06
C ALA A 298 3.92 -10.13 12.71
N ILE A 299 3.54 -11.32 12.22
CA ILE A 299 2.63 -11.44 11.09
C ILE A 299 1.24 -11.02 11.55
N ARG A 300 0.58 -10.18 10.76
CA ARG A 300 -0.79 -9.72 11.01
C ARG A 300 -1.76 -10.43 10.05
N GLY A 301 -2.83 -10.95 10.60
CA GLY A 301 -3.81 -11.74 9.85
C GLY A 301 -5.17 -11.73 10.54
N GLN A 302 -5.69 -12.88 10.91
CA GLN A 302 -7.03 -13.02 11.44
C GLN A 302 -7.31 -12.14 12.69
N GLU A 303 -6.33 -11.91 13.53
CA GLU A 303 -6.47 -11.12 14.76
C GLU A 303 -6.78 -9.63 14.52
N VAL A 304 -6.43 -9.10 13.34
CA VAL A 304 -6.75 -7.70 12.97
C VAL A 304 -8.06 -7.58 12.18
N MET A 305 -8.71 -8.70 11.88
CA MET A 305 -9.96 -8.76 11.10
C MET A 305 -11.20 -9.00 11.97
N GLN A 306 -11.11 -8.80 13.29
CA GLN A 306 -12.20 -9.13 14.24
C GLN A 306 -13.49 -8.34 13.99
N THR A 307 -13.39 -7.16 13.39
CA THR A 307 -14.53 -6.30 13.02
C THR A 307 -15.08 -6.62 11.63
N ILE A 308 -14.46 -7.54 10.90
CA ILE A 308 -14.86 -7.91 9.53
C ILE A 308 -15.76 -9.13 9.61
N THR A 309 -16.94 -9.04 9.03
CA THR A 309 -17.85 -10.19 8.85
C THR A 309 -17.59 -10.82 7.51
N PHE A 310 -17.26 -12.11 7.52
CA PHE A 310 -17.07 -12.91 6.31
C PHE A 310 -18.33 -13.73 6.09
N GLU A 311 -19.02 -13.51 4.99
CA GLU A 311 -20.26 -14.23 4.64
C GLU A 311 -19.98 -15.65 4.11
N LEU A 312 -18.81 -15.86 3.53
CA LEU A 312 -18.38 -17.19 3.07
C LEU A 312 -17.67 -17.94 4.22
N GLU A 313 -18.13 -19.14 4.54
CA GLU A 313 -17.57 -19.97 5.61
C GLU A 313 -16.08 -20.29 5.41
N ASN A 314 -15.67 -20.53 4.15
CA ASN A 314 -14.31 -20.88 3.76
C ASN A 314 -13.47 -19.66 3.37
N ALA A 315 -13.91 -18.44 3.69
CA ALA A 315 -13.14 -17.24 3.37
C ALA A 315 -11.75 -17.28 4.03
N ARG A 316 -10.73 -16.92 3.25
CA ARG A 316 -9.37 -16.80 3.77
C ARG A 316 -9.30 -15.66 4.78
N LYS A 317 -8.64 -15.89 5.92
CA LYS A 317 -8.51 -14.93 7.04
C LYS A 317 -7.05 -14.80 7.49
N ASP A 318 -6.13 -14.83 6.55
CA ASP A 318 -4.69 -14.73 6.82
C ASP A 318 -4.10 -13.38 6.39
N ALA A 319 -2.79 -13.25 6.50
CA ALA A 319 -2.06 -12.02 6.18
C ALA A 319 -2.25 -11.53 4.73
N MET A 320 -2.63 -12.43 3.79
CA MET A 320 -2.88 -12.06 2.40
C MET A 320 -4.15 -11.22 2.21
N MET A 321 -5.10 -11.29 3.16
CA MET A 321 -6.36 -10.54 3.09
C MET A 321 -6.29 -9.15 3.71
N VAL A 322 -5.21 -8.82 4.41
CA VAL A 322 -5.07 -7.53 5.12
C VAL A 322 -5.14 -6.36 4.14
N THR A 323 -4.30 -6.36 3.13
CA THR A 323 -4.23 -5.28 2.13
C THR A 323 -5.50 -5.18 1.28
N PRO A 324 -6.07 -6.26 0.71
CA PRO A 324 -7.37 -6.20 0.02
C PRO A 324 -8.51 -5.63 0.86
N ILE A 325 -8.62 -6.02 2.13
CA ILE A 325 -9.61 -5.46 3.05
C ILE A 325 -9.36 -3.97 3.27
N GLY A 326 -8.11 -3.57 3.46
CA GLY A 326 -7.71 -2.18 3.62
C GLY A 326 -8.04 -1.32 2.40
N ILE A 327 -7.90 -1.85 1.19
CA ILE A 327 -8.29 -1.16 -0.06
C ILE A 327 -9.78 -0.83 -0.03
N CYS A 328 -10.63 -1.77 0.35
CA CYS A 328 -12.07 -1.55 0.48
C CYS A 328 -12.41 -0.55 1.61
N LEU A 329 -11.73 -0.67 2.77
CA LEU A 329 -11.92 0.25 3.88
C LEU A 329 -11.52 1.69 3.54
N SER A 330 -10.50 1.85 2.70
CA SER A 330 -10.06 3.17 2.24
C SER A 330 -11.16 3.96 1.54
N TYR A 331 -12.08 3.30 0.87
CA TYR A 331 -13.24 3.93 0.25
C TYR A 331 -14.14 4.66 1.27
N TYR A 332 -14.28 4.11 2.47
CA TYR A 332 -15.13 4.67 3.53
C TYR A 332 -14.40 5.70 4.41
N VAL A 333 -13.07 5.60 4.51
CA VAL A 333 -12.27 6.44 5.41
C VAL A 333 -11.68 7.65 4.70
N GLN A 334 -11.31 7.50 3.43
CA GLN A 334 -10.74 8.59 2.65
C GLN A 334 -11.85 9.50 2.13
N SER A 335 -11.97 10.67 2.74
CA SER A 335 -12.75 11.81 2.18
C SER A 335 -12.09 12.41 0.92
N ASN A 336 -11.02 11.84 0.45
CA ASN A 336 -10.15 12.37 -0.60
C ASN A 336 -10.31 11.56 -1.89
N ASN A 337 -11.52 11.55 -2.44
CA ASN A 337 -11.77 10.85 -3.68
C ASN A 337 -11.32 11.68 -4.87
N PHE A 338 -10.39 11.16 -5.66
CA PHE A 338 -10.23 11.63 -7.02
C PHE A 338 -11.35 11.03 -7.86
N ILE A 339 -12.06 11.87 -8.58
CA ILE A 339 -12.99 11.42 -9.61
C ILE A 339 -12.44 11.76 -10.99
N PHE A 340 -12.75 10.91 -11.95
CA PHE A 340 -12.50 11.21 -13.35
C PHE A 340 -13.81 11.67 -13.99
N VAL A 341 -13.77 12.82 -14.61
CA VAL A 341 -14.88 13.34 -15.43
C VAL A 341 -14.43 13.41 -16.87
N GLU A 342 -15.33 13.11 -17.77
CA GLU A 342 -15.11 13.38 -19.20
C GLU A 342 -15.58 14.81 -19.48
N PHE A 343 -14.66 15.67 -19.91
CA PHE A 343 -14.91 17.06 -20.23
C PHE A 343 -14.44 17.35 -21.65
N ASN A 344 -15.36 17.67 -22.54
CA ASN A 344 -15.07 17.88 -23.97
C ASN A 344 -14.39 16.70 -24.68
N GLY A 345 -14.65 15.46 -24.23
CA GLY A 345 -14.05 14.26 -24.80
C GLY A 345 -12.67 13.92 -24.25
N GLU A 346 -12.15 14.72 -23.31
CA GLU A 346 -10.91 14.45 -22.58
C GLU A 346 -11.23 14.02 -21.15
N ARG A 347 -10.49 13.05 -20.64
CA ARG A 347 -10.62 12.55 -19.27
C ARG A 347 -9.83 13.43 -18.33
N VAL A 348 -10.53 14.14 -17.45
CA VAL A 348 -9.97 15.06 -16.47
C VAL A 348 -10.08 14.44 -15.08
N LYS A 349 -8.95 14.40 -14.36
CA LYS A 349 -8.91 13.96 -12.97
C LYS A 349 -9.18 15.16 -12.07
N LEU A 350 -10.23 15.08 -11.29
CA LEU A 350 -10.61 16.09 -10.31
C LEU A 350 -10.52 15.53 -8.89
N TYR A 351 -10.16 16.40 -7.97
CA TYR A 351 -10.19 16.07 -6.56
C TYR A 351 -11.58 16.35 -5.99
N ASP A 352 -12.28 15.29 -5.52
CA ASP A 352 -13.63 15.44 -4.97
C ASP A 352 -13.59 15.96 -3.54
N ASN A 353 -13.92 17.22 -3.39
CA ASN A 353 -14.12 17.90 -2.10
C ASN A 353 -15.61 17.91 -1.67
N GLY A 354 -16.45 17.10 -2.31
CA GLY A 354 -17.90 17.07 -2.10
C GLY A 354 -18.66 18.28 -2.68
N LYS A 355 -17.97 19.19 -3.41
CA LYS A 355 -18.53 20.41 -4.01
C LYS A 355 -17.98 20.69 -5.41
N LEU A 356 -17.61 19.66 -6.15
CA LEU A 356 -17.07 19.83 -7.50
C LEU A 356 -18.06 20.57 -8.43
N SER A 357 -17.53 21.49 -9.18
CA SER A 357 -18.26 22.25 -10.19
C SER A 357 -17.66 22.03 -11.59
N VAL A 358 -18.44 22.36 -12.62
CA VAL A 358 -17.93 22.36 -14.01
C VAL A 358 -16.74 23.31 -14.19
N THR A 359 -16.68 24.35 -13.37
CA THR A 359 -15.57 25.33 -13.37
C THR A 359 -14.26 24.67 -12.92
N ASP A 360 -14.31 23.75 -11.94
CA ASP A 360 -13.12 23.04 -11.47
C ASP A 360 -12.55 22.16 -12.58
N ALA A 361 -13.39 21.47 -13.34
CA ALA A 361 -12.97 20.71 -14.52
C ALA A 361 -12.37 21.60 -15.60
N ALA A 362 -12.98 22.75 -15.88
CA ALA A 362 -12.49 23.70 -16.87
C ALA A 362 -11.13 24.30 -16.47
N MET A 363 -10.95 24.68 -15.19
CA MET A 363 -9.68 25.19 -14.68
C MET A 363 -8.55 24.16 -14.79
N GLN A 364 -8.83 22.89 -14.50
CA GLN A 364 -7.84 21.82 -14.61
C GLN A 364 -7.36 21.63 -16.05
N MET A 365 -8.18 21.96 -17.04
CA MET A 365 -7.87 21.91 -18.45
C MET A 365 -7.25 23.22 -19.00
N GLN A 366 -6.99 24.19 -18.14
CA GLN A 366 -6.48 25.52 -18.54
C GLN A 366 -7.39 26.27 -19.52
N PHE A 367 -8.72 26.06 -19.36
CA PHE A 367 -9.74 26.83 -20.09
C PHE A 367 -10.09 28.12 -19.39
#